data_e174bf57d4be003d892352097f629f0b
#
_entry.id   e174bf57d4be003d892352097f629f0b
#
_cell.length_a   1.000
_cell.length_b   1.000
_cell.length_c   1.000
_cell.angle_alpha   90.00
_cell.angle_beta   90.00
_cell.angle_gamma   90.00
#
_symmetry.space_group_name_H-M   'P 1'
#
loop_
_entity.id
_entity.type
_entity.pdbx_description
1 polymer ?
#
loop_
_entity_poly.entity_id
_entity_poly.type
_entity_poly.pdbx_seq_one_letter_code
_entity_poly.pdbx_strand_id
1 'polypeptide(L)'
;MESLTWNKTDTDTVYAYMKEQERPAYIDTVRSVTAENGVSYLRFPMLESESFIEHGFSTRKGGVSTGIYESMNLTFNLEDDPENVSENFRRMAAALHTVPEKMVYSKQTHTTNVLKIEEHHKGMGI
;
A
#
# COMPACT_ATOMS: atom_id res chain seq x y z
N MET A 1 7.41 22.26 -18.41
CA MET A 1 7.62 21.75 -17.04
C MET A 1 8.78 20.76 -17.11
N GLU A 2 9.91 21.10 -16.51
CA GLU A 2 11.04 20.17 -16.44
C GLU A 2 10.64 18.96 -15.61
N SER A 3 10.85 17.77 -16.14
CA SER A 3 10.63 16.55 -15.37
C SER A 3 11.77 16.42 -14.35
N LEU A 4 11.46 16.49 -13.07
CA LEU A 4 12.39 16.15 -12.01
C LEU A 4 12.70 14.65 -12.11
N THR A 5 13.90 14.32 -12.57
CA THR A 5 14.40 12.96 -12.54
C THR A 5 15.14 12.72 -11.23
N TRP A 6 14.58 11.85 -10.40
CA TRP A 6 15.22 11.41 -9.17
C TRP A 6 16.40 10.49 -9.48
N ASN A 7 17.53 10.72 -8.85
CA ASN A 7 18.74 9.90 -9.04
C ASN A 7 19.35 9.45 -7.70
N LYS A 8 20.40 8.63 -7.75
CA LYS A 8 21.07 8.13 -6.55
C LYS A 8 21.63 9.24 -5.64
N THR A 9 22.14 10.31 -6.22
CA THR A 9 22.67 11.45 -5.47
C THR A 9 21.59 12.16 -4.68
N ASP A 10 20.38 12.29 -5.27
CA ASP A 10 19.22 12.88 -4.57
C ASP A 10 18.83 12.02 -3.38
N THR A 11 18.82 10.69 -3.56
CA THR A 11 18.57 9.75 -2.48
C THR A 11 19.60 9.88 -1.37
N ASP A 12 20.87 9.86 -1.70
CA ASP A 12 21.96 9.97 -0.74
C ASP A 12 21.91 11.30 0.03
N THR A 13 21.54 12.39 -0.64
CA THR A 13 21.36 13.72 -0.04
C THR A 13 20.20 13.72 0.95
N VAL A 14 19.06 13.13 0.60
CA VAL A 14 17.90 13.02 1.51
C VAL A 14 18.23 12.16 2.72
N TYR A 15 18.91 11.04 2.55
CA TYR A 15 19.32 10.19 3.67
C TYR A 15 20.29 10.92 4.60
N ALA A 16 21.26 11.66 4.05
CA ALA A 16 22.20 12.46 4.85
C ALA A 16 21.44 13.53 5.66
N TYR A 17 20.52 14.25 5.03
CA TYR A 17 19.68 15.25 5.69
C TYR A 17 18.81 14.64 6.79
N MET A 18 18.17 13.50 6.54
CA MET A 18 17.35 12.81 7.54
C MET A 18 18.16 12.37 8.74
N LYS A 19 19.37 11.86 8.52
CA LYS A 19 20.31 11.45 9.57
C LYS A 19 20.78 12.65 10.41
N GLU A 20 21.09 13.78 9.76
CA GLU A 20 21.53 15.00 10.42
C GLU A 20 20.44 15.62 11.31
N GLN A 21 19.17 15.47 10.93
CA GLN A 21 18.02 15.96 11.70
C GLN A 21 17.63 15.04 12.86
N GLU A 22 18.39 13.97 13.13
CA GLU A 22 18.05 12.93 14.13
C GLU A 22 16.61 12.38 13.99
N ARG A 23 16.03 12.52 12.83
CA ARG A 23 14.71 11.94 12.57
C ARG A 23 14.85 10.44 12.52
N PRO A 24 14.04 9.71 13.30
CA PRO A 24 14.03 8.26 13.17
C PRO A 24 13.79 7.92 11.70
N ALA A 25 14.66 7.10 11.13
CA ALA A 25 14.44 6.62 9.78
C ALA A 25 13.10 5.89 9.77
N TYR A 26 12.11 6.45 9.11
CA TYR A 26 10.75 5.85 9.04
C TYR A 26 10.78 4.43 8.50
N ILE A 27 11.82 4.09 7.76
CA ILE A 27 12.08 2.76 7.23
C ILE A 27 12.26 1.73 8.37
N ASP A 28 12.89 2.10 9.47
CA ASP A 28 13.15 1.20 10.60
C ASP A 28 11.93 1.00 11.50
N THR A 29 10.88 1.76 11.27
CA THR A 29 9.65 1.71 12.09
C THR A 29 8.45 1.10 11.37
N VAL A 30 8.60 0.63 10.14
CA VAL A 30 7.56 -0.09 9.41
C VAL A 30 7.25 -1.40 10.14
N ARG A 31 6.01 -1.59 10.52
CA ARG A 31 5.55 -2.77 11.23
C ARG A 31 4.87 -3.77 10.30
N SER A 32 5.24 -5.04 10.41
CA SER A 32 4.46 -6.13 9.81
C SER A 32 3.35 -6.55 10.76
N VAL A 33 2.14 -6.66 10.24
CA VAL A 33 0.94 -7.11 10.95
C VAL A 33 0.35 -8.30 10.22
N THR A 34 -0.08 -9.31 10.98
CA THR A 34 -0.87 -10.41 10.44
C THR A 34 -2.25 -10.37 11.10
N ALA A 35 -3.27 -10.17 10.29
CA ALA A 35 -4.66 -10.15 10.75
C ALA A 35 -5.17 -11.56 11.05
N GLU A 36 -6.29 -11.69 11.77
CA GLU A 36 -6.91 -12.97 12.12
C GLU A 36 -7.26 -13.83 10.92
N ASN A 37 -7.59 -13.21 9.78
CA ASN A 37 -7.87 -13.90 8.53
C ASN A 37 -6.61 -14.33 7.74
N GLY A 38 -5.41 -14.17 8.31
CA GLY A 38 -4.15 -14.59 7.73
C GLY A 38 -3.53 -13.58 6.75
N VAL A 39 -4.18 -12.46 6.49
CA VAL A 39 -3.61 -11.40 5.64
C VAL A 39 -2.46 -10.72 6.36
N SER A 40 -1.31 -10.67 5.72
CA SER A 40 -0.14 -9.93 6.22
C SER A 40 0.06 -8.64 5.45
N TYR A 41 0.26 -7.55 6.15
CA TYR A 41 0.46 -6.23 5.57
C TYR A 41 1.41 -5.38 6.42
N LEU A 42 1.92 -4.32 5.85
CA LEU A 42 2.81 -3.38 6.52
C LEU A 42 2.02 -2.14 6.97
N ARG A 43 2.35 -1.64 8.14
CA ARG A 43 1.83 -0.39 8.69
C ARG A 43 2.95 0.62 8.87
N PHE A 44 2.60 1.88 8.69
CA PHE A 44 3.51 3.01 8.80
C PHE A 44 3.12 3.85 10.01
N PRO A 45 3.95 3.94 11.05
CA PRO A 45 3.61 4.64 12.31
C PRO A 45 3.15 6.08 12.10
N MET A 46 3.69 6.77 11.10
CA MET A 46 3.28 8.14 10.78
C MET A 46 1.79 8.22 10.38
N LEU A 47 1.26 7.21 9.69
CA LEU A 47 -0.16 7.15 9.32
C LEU A 47 -1.01 6.57 10.45
N GLU A 48 -0.44 5.74 11.32
CA GLU A 48 -1.15 5.20 12.50
C GLU A 48 -1.52 6.27 13.52
N SER A 49 -0.80 7.39 13.56
CA SER A 49 -1.11 8.51 14.45
C SER A 49 -2.37 9.28 14.04
N GLU A 50 -2.85 9.09 12.81
CA GLU A 50 -4.02 9.78 12.28
C GLU A 50 -5.29 8.95 12.53
N SER A 51 -6.15 9.43 13.41
CA SER A 51 -7.34 8.69 13.87
C SER A 51 -8.44 8.48 12.82
N PHE A 52 -8.37 9.21 11.70
CA PHE A 52 -9.37 9.16 10.62
C PHE A 52 -8.92 8.29 9.43
N ILE A 53 -7.72 7.67 9.50
CA ILE A 53 -7.16 6.85 8.43
C ILE A 53 -6.94 5.43 8.94
N GLU A 54 -7.41 4.43 8.19
CA GLU A 54 -6.88 3.09 8.23
C GLU A 54 -6.00 2.86 6.98
N HIS A 55 -4.88 2.22 7.15
CA HIS A 55 -3.96 1.97 6.05
C HIS A 55 -3.24 0.63 6.18
N GLY A 56 -2.80 0.11 5.05
CA GLY A 56 -1.97 -1.08 4.99
C GLY A 56 -1.33 -1.22 3.62
N PHE A 57 -0.08 -1.62 3.61
CA PHE A 57 0.61 -2.02 2.39
C PHE A 57 0.61 -3.54 2.32
N SER A 58 -0.13 -4.11 1.38
CA SER A 58 -0.30 -5.57 1.26
C SER A 58 1.03 -6.28 1.03
N THR A 59 1.15 -7.46 1.62
CA THR A 59 2.20 -8.41 1.27
C THR A 59 1.61 -9.50 0.35
N ARG A 60 2.42 -10.47 0.00
CA ARG A 60 1.99 -11.63 -0.80
C ARG A 60 1.09 -12.61 -0.04
N LYS A 61 0.97 -12.50 1.28
CA LYS A 61 0.37 -13.51 2.15
C LYS A 61 -1.09 -13.24 2.47
N GLY A 62 -1.87 -14.33 2.54
CA GLY A 62 -3.24 -14.30 3.05
C GLY A 62 -4.32 -14.21 1.99
N GLY A 63 -3.96 -14.25 0.70
CA GLY A 63 -4.91 -14.32 -0.40
C GLY A 63 -5.30 -15.74 -0.80
N VAL A 64 -6.08 -15.86 -1.87
CA VAL A 64 -6.60 -17.12 -2.44
C VAL A 64 -6.07 -17.43 -3.83
N SER A 65 -5.37 -16.50 -4.48
CA SER A 65 -4.77 -16.73 -5.79
C SER A 65 -3.72 -17.83 -5.74
N THR A 66 -3.54 -18.53 -6.84
CA THR A 66 -2.66 -19.70 -6.96
C THR A 66 -1.61 -19.51 -8.06
N GLY A 67 -0.64 -20.42 -8.12
CA GLY A 67 0.40 -20.41 -9.13
C GLY A 67 1.30 -19.17 -9.03
N ILE A 68 1.53 -18.52 -10.15
CA ILE A 68 2.39 -17.33 -10.22
C ILE A 68 1.81 -16.12 -9.46
N TYR A 69 0.50 -16.14 -9.17
CA TYR A 69 -0.21 -15.08 -8.46
C TYR A 69 -0.34 -15.33 -6.96
N GLU A 70 0.22 -16.42 -6.46
CA GLU A 70 0.11 -16.81 -5.05
C GLU A 70 0.69 -15.74 -4.11
N SER A 71 -0.11 -15.31 -3.18
CA SER A 71 -1.52 -15.59 -2.94
C SER A 71 -2.38 -14.31 -2.96
N MET A 72 -1.87 -13.14 -2.59
CA MET A 72 -2.59 -11.87 -2.44
C MET A 72 -2.43 -11.00 -3.70
N ASN A 73 -2.89 -11.49 -4.85
CA ASN A 73 -2.96 -10.65 -6.04
C ASN A 73 -4.12 -9.66 -5.92
N LEU A 74 -3.83 -8.37 -6.02
CA LEU A 74 -4.78 -7.26 -5.92
C LEU A 74 -4.86 -6.45 -7.22
N THR A 75 -4.73 -7.12 -8.37
CA THR A 75 -4.91 -6.47 -9.67
C THR A 75 -5.72 -7.32 -10.63
N PHE A 76 -6.71 -6.69 -11.28
CA PHE A 76 -7.50 -7.30 -12.35
C PHE A 76 -6.81 -7.23 -13.73
N ASN A 77 -5.63 -6.62 -13.81
CA ASN A 77 -4.92 -6.42 -15.08
C ASN A 77 -4.01 -7.59 -15.48
N LEU A 78 -4.03 -8.68 -14.71
CA LEU A 78 -3.29 -9.92 -14.97
C LEU A 78 -4.28 -11.04 -15.31
N GLU A 79 -3.76 -12.16 -15.79
CA GLU A 79 -4.56 -13.34 -16.18
C GLU A 79 -4.92 -14.24 -14.98
N ASP A 80 -5.17 -13.64 -13.82
CA ASP A 80 -5.68 -14.34 -12.65
C ASP A 80 -7.20 -14.43 -12.72
N ASP A 81 -7.78 -15.39 -11.98
CA ASP A 81 -9.22 -15.51 -11.83
C ASP A 81 -9.79 -14.25 -11.15
N PRO A 82 -10.70 -13.51 -11.80
CA PRO A 82 -11.29 -12.31 -11.23
C PRO A 82 -12.02 -12.55 -9.90
N GLU A 83 -12.53 -13.76 -9.66
CA GLU A 83 -13.16 -14.10 -8.37
C GLU A 83 -12.11 -14.20 -7.26
N ASN A 84 -10.94 -14.75 -7.54
CA ASN A 84 -9.83 -14.78 -6.60
C ASN A 84 -9.36 -13.36 -6.27
N VAL A 85 -9.21 -12.51 -7.27
CA VAL A 85 -8.82 -11.11 -7.05
C VAL A 85 -9.87 -10.38 -6.20
N SER A 86 -11.15 -10.57 -6.50
CA SER A 86 -12.26 -9.98 -5.71
C SER A 86 -12.24 -10.46 -4.26
N GLU A 87 -11.99 -11.75 -4.04
CA GLU A 87 -11.86 -12.30 -2.69
C GLU A 87 -10.63 -11.74 -1.97
N ASN A 88 -9.51 -11.57 -2.66
CA ASN A 88 -8.32 -10.96 -2.09
C ASN A 88 -8.59 -9.53 -1.60
N PHE A 89 -9.33 -8.73 -2.38
CA PHE A 89 -9.77 -7.40 -1.96
C PHE A 89 -10.66 -7.45 -0.72
N ARG A 90 -11.60 -8.38 -0.65
CA ARG A 90 -12.47 -8.57 0.53
C ARG A 90 -11.63 -8.93 1.76
N ARG A 91 -10.65 -9.81 1.63
CA ARG A 91 -9.77 -10.20 2.73
C ARG A 91 -8.89 -9.06 3.21
N MET A 92 -8.32 -8.30 2.28
CA MET A 92 -7.53 -7.13 2.63
C MET A 92 -8.38 -6.05 3.33
N ALA A 93 -9.57 -5.78 2.82
CA ALA A 93 -10.52 -4.85 3.44
C ALA A 93 -10.90 -5.30 4.86
N ALA A 94 -11.21 -6.58 5.05
CA ALA A 94 -11.53 -7.12 6.36
C ALA A 94 -10.36 -6.99 7.35
N ALA A 95 -9.13 -7.22 6.89
CA ALA A 95 -7.93 -7.04 7.70
C ALA A 95 -7.74 -5.57 8.15
N LEU A 96 -8.24 -4.64 7.38
CA LEU A 96 -8.25 -3.19 7.68
C LEU A 96 -9.57 -2.71 8.32
N HIS A 97 -10.43 -3.64 8.77
CA HIS A 97 -11.72 -3.34 9.39
C HIS A 97 -12.66 -2.48 8.52
N THR A 98 -12.63 -2.68 7.22
CA THR A 98 -13.42 -1.95 6.23
C THR A 98 -14.01 -2.88 5.17
N VAL A 99 -14.54 -2.30 4.10
CA VAL A 99 -15.06 -3.01 2.92
C VAL A 99 -14.41 -2.45 1.65
N PRO A 100 -14.30 -3.23 0.55
CA PRO A 100 -13.62 -2.79 -0.66
C PRO A 100 -14.13 -1.45 -1.23
N GLU A 101 -15.43 -1.20 -1.13
CA GLU A 101 -16.08 0.01 -1.64
C GLU A 101 -15.66 1.29 -0.90
N LYS A 102 -15.05 1.16 0.27
CA LYS A 102 -14.51 2.29 1.05
C LYS A 102 -13.00 2.44 0.92
N MET A 103 -12.34 1.49 0.29
CA MET A 103 -10.89 1.55 0.08
C MET A 103 -10.54 2.48 -1.07
N VAL A 104 -9.39 3.10 -0.96
CA VAL A 104 -8.74 3.79 -2.08
C VAL A 104 -7.33 3.22 -2.20
N TYR A 105 -6.94 2.84 -3.40
CA TYR A 105 -5.58 2.37 -3.66
C TYR A 105 -5.09 2.85 -5.02
N SER A 106 -3.78 3.01 -5.12
CA SER A 106 -3.18 3.56 -6.31
C SER A 106 -3.03 2.49 -7.40
N LYS A 107 -3.43 2.81 -8.62
CA LYS A 107 -2.92 2.10 -9.78
C LYS A 107 -1.45 2.49 -9.98
N GLN A 108 -0.54 1.55 -9.78
CA GLN A 108 0.88 1.81 -9.90
C GLN A 108 1.27 2.16 -11.35
N THR A 109 1.84 3.36 -11.56
CA THR A 109 2.26 3.87 -12.87
C THR A 109 3.73 4.29 -12.91
N HIS A 110 4.48 4.07 -11.81
CA HIS A 110 5.89 4.45 -11.66
C HIS A 110 6.18 5.93 -11.98
N THR A 111 5.28 6.79 -11.54
CA THR A 111 5.37 8.25 -11.70
C THR A 111 5.52 8.94 -10.35
N THR A 112 5.72 10.25 -10.36
CA THR A 112 5.78 11.11 -9.17
C THR A 112 4.48 11.85 -8.90
N ASN A 113 3.38 11.42 -9.51
CA ASN A 113 2.08 12.03 -9.33
C ASN A 113 1.58 11.87 -7.89
N VAL A 114 1.11 12.96 -7.32
CA VAL A 114 0.46 12.99 -6.01
C VAL A 114 -0.97 13.42 -6.19
N LEU A 115 -1.92 12.62 -5.69
CA LEU A 115 -3.33 12.93 -5.73
C LEU A 115 -3.85 13.13 -4.30
N LYS A 116 -4.51 14.26 -4.06
CA LYS A 116 -5.27 14.46 -2.83
C LYS A 116 -6.51 13.58 -2.86
N ILE A 117 -6.65 12.72 -1.84
CA ILE A 117 -7.81 11.82 -1.72
C ILE A 117 -8.93 12.52 -0.96
N GLU A 118 -10.14 12.42 -1.49
CA GLU A 118 -11.37 12.95 -0.93
C GLU A 118 -12.47 11.87 -0.91
N GLU A 119 -13.59 12.17 -0.29
CA GLU A 119 -14.70 11.23 -0.05
C GLU A 119 -15.19 10.53 -1.34
N HIS A 120 -15.26 11.25 -2.45
CA HIS A 120 -15.72 10.71 -3.73
C HIS A 120 -14.76 9.72 -4.40
N HIS A 121 -13.52 9.59 -3.89
CA HIS A 121 -12.55 8.62 -4.38
C HIS A 121 -12.72 7.22 -3.78
N LYS A 122 -13.61 7.02 -2.81
CA LYS A 122 -13.86 5.70 -2.23
C LYS A 122 -14.24 4.69 -3.30
N GLY A 123 -13.63 3.52 -3.23
CA GLY A 123 -13.78 2.45 -4.22
C GLY A 123 -12.94 2.64 -5.49
N MET A 124 -12.13 3.70 -5.58
CA MET A 124 -11.30 3.94 -6.76
C MET A 124 -9.96 3.21 -6.69
N GLY A 125 -9.46 2.85 -7.86
CA GLY A 125 -8.19 2.13 -8.05
C GLY A 125 -8.38 0.66 -8.43
N ILE A 126 -9.60 0.13 -8.34
CA ILE A 126 -9.99 -1.24 -8.71
C ILE A 126 -10.18 -1.37 -10.21
#